data_5804ccdca49391d6683ccdfa0c586281
#
_entry.id   5804ccdca49391d6683ccdfa0c586281
#
_cell.length_a   1.000
_cell.length_b   1.000
_cell.length_c   1.000
_cell.angle_alpha   90.00
_cell.angle_beta   90.00
_cell.angle_gamma   90.00
#
_symmetry.space_group_name_H-M   'P 1'
#
loop_
_entity.id
_entity.type
_entity.pdbx_description
1 polymer ?
#
loop_
_entity_poly.entity_id
_entity_poly.type
_entity_poly.pdbx_seq_one_letter_code
_entity_poly.pdbx_strand_id
1 'polypeptide(L)'
;TTPSWVSFTDTERLVGDAAKNAALGNLSNTVYDTKRLIGRMFNDKEVQDDMKHFTYTVVDKNSKPHVQVNYLNELKQFAPEEIAAMVLGKMKESAESFLGQEVKNAVITVPAYFNDAQRQATKDAGTIAGLNVLRIINEPTAAAIAYGLDTTSAKAKNVLIFDFGGKVLLPVV
;
A
#
# COMPACT_ATOMS: atom_id res chain seq x y z
N THR A 1 -8.84 -6.39 -9.34
CA THR A 1 -7.65 -6.07 -8.52
C THR A 1 -7.02 -4.78 -9.02
N THR A 2 -6.48 -3.98 -8.12
CA THR A 2 -5.78 -2.74 -8.45
C THR A 2 -4.31 -2.90 -8.07
N PRO A 3 -3.36 -2.91 -9.03
CA PRO A 3 -1.94 -2.94 -8.70
C PRO A 3 -1.51 -1.73 -7.86
N SER A 4 -0.64 -1.95 -6.87
CA SER A 4 -0.09 -0.88 -6.02
C SER A 4 1.04 -0.16 -6.75
N TRP A 5 0.70 0.49 -7.86
CA TRP A 5 1.60 1.21 -8.75
C TRP A 5 1.12 2.63 -8.97
N VAL A 6 2.06 3.59 -8.93
CA VAL A 6 1.81 5.01 -9.22
C VAL A 6 2.89 5.51 -10.18
N SER A 7 2.51 6.08 -11.31
CA SER A 7 3.44 6.67 -12.28
C SER A 7 3.17 8.15 -12.41
N PHE A 8 4.25 8.93 -12.41
CA PHE A 8 4.20 10.38 -12.51
C PHE A 8 4.74 10.80 -13.87
N THR A 9 4.01 11.67 -14.54
CA THR A 9 4.37 12.21 -15.86
C THR A 9 4.40 13.73 -15.82
N ASP A 10 4.78 14.33 -16.94
CA ASP A 10 4.80 15.80 -17.07
C ASP A 10 3.39 16.40 -17.10
N THR A 11 2.36 15.58 -17.26
CA THR A 11 0.97 16.05 -17.39
C THR A 11 0.03 15.49 -16.34
N GLU A 12 0.27 14.29 -15.84
CA GLU A 12 -0.68 13.60 -14.97
C GLU A 12 -0.02 12.58 -14.04
N ARG A 13 -0.81 12.10 -13.09
CA ARG A 13 -0.50 10.97 -12.20
C ARG A 13 -1.38 9.79 -12.55
N LEU A 14 -0.76 8.66 -12.89
CA LEU A 14 -1.44 7.40 -13.16
C LEU A 14 -1.39 6.49 -11.93
N VAL A 15 -2.45 5.71 -11.70
CA VAL A 15 -2.55 4.77 -10.57
C VAL A 15 -3.11 3.44 -11.03
N GLY A 16 -2.60 2.34 -10.46
CA GLY A 16 -3.08 1.00 -10.75
C GLY A 16 -2.58 0.47 -12.08
N ASP A 17 -3.46 -0.15 -12.87
CA ASP A 17 -3.11 -0.75 -14.16
C ASP A 17 -2.54 0.27 -15.16
N ALA A 18 -3.06 1.49 -15.19
CA ALA A 18 -2.53 2.56 -16.04
C ALA A 18 -1.06 2.86 -15.72
N ALA A 19 -0.72 2.97 -14.41
CA ALA A 19 0.64 3.18 -13.96
C ALA A 19 1.56 2.00 -14.31
N LYS A 20 1.09 0.77 -14.10
CA LYS A 20 1.84 -0.45 -14.42
C LYS A 20 2.12 -0.58 -15.91
N ASN A 21 1.16 -0.25 -16.77
CA ASN A 21 1.30 -0.30 -18.22
C ASN A 21 2.26 0.78 -18.74
N ALA A 22 2.26 1.96 -18.12
CA ALA A 22 3.17 3.06 -18.46
C ALA A 22 4.62 2.84 -17.98
N ALA A 23 4.85 1.88 -17.08
CA ALA A 23 6.13 1.69 -16.39
C ALA A 23 7.32 1.49 -17.33
N LEU A 24 7.16 0.72 -18.43
CA LEU A 24 8.26 0.42 -19.36
C LEU A 24 8.88 1.68 -19.98
N GLY A 25 8.10 2.72 -20.18
CA GLY A 25 8.56 4.01 -20.74
C GLY A 25 8.94 5.04 -19.68
N ASN A 26 8.71 4.76 -18.38
CA ASN A 26 8.84 5.77 -17.31
C ASN A 26 9.27 5.15 -15.97
N LEU A 27 10.23 4.23 -15.99
CA LEU A 27 10.66 3.46 -14.81
C LEU A 27 11.12 4.34 -13.64
N SER A 28 11.88 5.39 -13.90
CA SER A 28 12.43 6.28 -12.87
C SER A 28 11.35 7.10 -12.13
N ASN A 29 10.19 7.30 -12.73
CA ASN A 29 9.06 8.02 -12.16
C ASN A 29 7.86 7.12 -11.88
N THR A 30 8.06 5.80 -11.91
CA THR A 30 7.02 4.81 -11.59
C THR A 30 7.36 4.09 -10.31
N VAL A 31 6.48 4.26 -9.33
CA VAL A 31 6.67 3.84 -7.94
C VAL A 31 5.84 2.61 -7.67
N TYR A 32 6.45 1.61 -7.09
CA TYR A 32 5.85 0.35 -6.67
C TYR A 32 6.47 -0.11 -5.34
N ASP A 33 5.89 -1.08 -4.69
CA ASP A 33 6.45 -1.70 -3.49
C ASP A 33 6.70 -0.75 -2.30
N THR A 34 6.01 0.38 -2.22
CA THR A 34 6.13 1.33 -1.10
C THR A 34 5.76 0.73 0.25
N LYS A 35 5.07 -0.41 0.26
CA LYS A 35 4.82 -1.22 1.46
C LYS A 35 6.11 -1.63 2.19
N ARG A 36 7.26 -1.65 1.50
CA ARG A 36 8.58 -1.93 2.09
C ARG A 36 9.20 -0.71 2.78
N LEU A 37 8.75 0.49 2.43
CA LEU A 37 9.27 1.75 2.94
C LEU A 37 8.39 2.35 4.05
N ILE A 38 7.08 2.06 4.02
CA ILE A 38 6.09 2.69 4.89
C ILE A 38 6.39 2.45 6.37
N GLY A 39 6.39 3.51 7.17
CA GLY A 39 6.61 3.47 8.60
C GLY A 39 8.03 3.08 9.05
N ARG A 40 9.00 3.08 8.12
CA ARG A 40 10.41 2.75 8.39
C ARG A 40 11.29 3.99 8.45
N MET A 41 12.48 3.83 9.07
CA MET A 41 13.52 4.85 9.04
C MET A 41 14.41 4.66 7.80
N PHE A 42 14.95 5.77 7.26
CA PHE A 42 15.78 5.70 6.06
C PHE A 42 17.00 4.78 6.24
N ASN A 43 17.64 4.82 7.42
CA ASN A 43 18.82 4.02 7.72
C ASN A 43 18.53 2.57 8.13
N ASP A 44 17.28 2.13 8.13
CA ASP A 44 16.96 0.73 8.40
C ASP A 44 17.63 -0.16 7.34
N LYS A 45 18.28 -1.22 7.79
CA LYS A 45 19.01 -2.15 6.91
C LYS A 45 18.12 -2.67 5.77
N GLU A 46 16.88 -3.02 6.08
CA GLU A 46 15.91 -3.52 5.09
C GLU A 46 15.59 -2.46 4.04
N VAL A 47 15.46 -1.19 4.43
CA VAL A 47 15.26 -0.07 3.48
C VAL A 47 16.47 0.07 2.57
N GLN A 48 17.69 0.06 3.13
CA GLN A 48 18.93 0.18 2.37
C GLN A 48 19.16 -1.00 1.43
N ASP A 49 18.74 -2.19 1.80
CA ASP A 49 18.81 -3.37 0.93
C ASP A 49 17.76 -3.33 -0.18
N ASP A 50 16.52 -2.95 0.13
CA ASP A 50 15.43 -2.83 -0.85
C ASP A 50 15.70 -1.72 -1.88
N MET A 51 16.32 -0.61 -1.48
CA MET A 51 16.68 0.52 -2.38
C MET A 51 17.56 0.10 -3.56
N LYS A 52 18.37 -0.94 -3.43
CA LYS A 52 19.22 -1.48 -4.50
C LYS A 52 18.41 -2.10 -5.65
N HIS A 53 17.14 -2.40 -5.40
CA HIS A 53 16.24 -3.09 -6.34
C HIS A 53 15.16 -2.18 -6.93
N PHE A 54 15.01 -0.95 -6.42
CA PHE A 54 14.06 0.00 -6.97
C PHE A 54 14.60 0.68 -8.22
N THR A 55 13.72 0.92 -9.18
CA THR A 55 14.04 1.67 -10.41
C THR A 55 13.88 3.18 -10.24
N TYR A 56 13.17 3.58 -9.17
CA TYR A 56 12.99 4.98 -8.78
C TYR A 56 13.93 5.37 -7.63
N THR A 57 14.13 6.66 -7.46
CA THR A 57 15.03 7.18 -6.42
C THR A 57 14.33 7.29 -5.08
N VAL A 58 14.99 6.82 -4.01
CA VAL A 58 14.59 7.03 -2.62
C VAL A 58 15.64 7.90 -1.94
N VAL A 59 15.18 8.95 -1.27
CA VAL A 59 16.03 9.95 -0.59
C VAL A 59 15.73 10.02 0.90
N ASP A 60 16.71 10.47 1.68
CA ASP A 60 16.51 10.79 3.10
C ASP A 60 15.87 12.17 3.25
N LYS A 61 14.75 12.22 3.94
CA LYS A 61 14.15 13.47 4.40
C LYS A 61 13.76 13.33 5.87
N ASN A 62 14.49 14.01 6.73
CA ASN A 62 14.29 13.94 8.19
C ASN A 62 14.37 12.49 8.74
N SER A 63 15.37 11.74 8.30
CA SER A 63 15.61 10.33 8.66
C SER A 63 14.51 9.37 8.21
N LYS A 64 13.61 9.78 7.30
CA LYS A 64 12.56 8.96 6.71
C LYS A 64 12.77 8.79 5.21
N PRO A 65 12.49 7.60 4.64
CA PRO A 65 12.58 7.40 3.20
C PRO A 65 11.49 8.20 2.49
N HIS A 66 11.85 8.93 1.43
CA HIS A 66 10.93 9.60 0.53
C HIS A 66 11.24 9.18 -0.90
N VAL A 67 10.20 8.97 -1.67
CA VAL A 67 10.31 8.71 -3.11
C VAL A 67 10.48 10.02 -3.84
N GLN A 68 11.48 10.11 -4.71
CA GLN A 68 11.77 11.28 -5.52
C GLN A 68 11.47 10.99 -6.99
N VAL A 69 10.64 11.82 -7.60
CA VAL A 69 10.17 11.67 -9.00
C VAL A 69 10.04 13.03 -9.67
N ASN A 70 10.08 13.04 -11.00
CA ASN A 70 9.65 14.18 -11.79
C ASN A 70 8.14 14.12 -12.01
N TYR A 71 7.44 15.17 -11.61
CA TYR A 71 6.00 15.30 -11.76
C TYR A 71 5.63 16.73 -12.16
N LEU A 72 4.92 16.88 -13.26
CA LEU A 72 4.55 18.19 -13.83
C LEU A 72 5.80 19.08 -14.09
N ASN A 73 6.85 18.49 -14.64
CA ASN A 73 8.15 19.10 -14.90
C ASN A 73 8.86 19.64 -13.64
N GLU A 74 8.50 19.16 -12.46
CA GLU A 74 9.14 19.50 -11.19
C GLU A 74 9.64 18.26 -10.46
N LEU A 75 10.78 18.38 -9.80
CA LEU A 75 11.28 17.33 -8.92
C LEU A 75 10.49 17.36 -7.61
N LYS A 76 9.73 16.29 -7.34
CA LYS A 76 8.91 16.16 -6.14
C LYS A 76 9.31 14.97 -5.29
N GLN A 77 9.07 15.11 -3.99
CA GLN A 77 9.35 14.07 -3.00
C GLN A 77 8.06 13.72 -2.27
N PHE A 78 7.74 12.44 -2.24
CA PHE A 78 6.55 11.90 -1.58
C PHE A 78 6.95 10.93 -0.48
N ALA A 79 6.30 11.02 0.67
CA ALA A 79 6.39 9.99 1.69
C ALA A 79 5.71 8.70 1.22
N PRO A 80 6.13 7.51 1.69
CA PRO A 80 5.49 6.24 1.33
C PRO A 80 3.98 6.20 1.61
N GLU A 81 3.54 6.83 2.70
CA GLU A 81 2.12 6.98 3.05
C GLU A 81 1.34 7.85 2.05
N GLU A 82 1.97 8.85 1.43
CA GLU A 82 1.32 9.64 0.38
C GLU A 82 1.13 8.81 -0.90
N ILE A 83 2.11 8.01 -1.28
CA ILE A 83 1.99 7.07 -2.41
C ILE A 83 0.91 6.02 -2.13
N ALA A 84 0.89 5.46 -0.92
CA ALA A 84 -0.15 4.51 -0.51
C ALA A 84 -1.54 5.16 -0.54
N ALA A 85 -1.66 6.42 -0.13
CA ALA A 85 -2.91 7.18 -0.20
C ALA A 85 -3.42 7.37 -1.62
N MET A 86 -2.53 7.53 -2.61
CA MET A 86 -2.92 7.63 -4.03
C MET A 86 -3.57 6.32 -4.50
N VAL A 87 -3.04 5.16 -4.09
CA VAL A 87 -3.63 3.85 -4.40
C VAL A 87 -4.97 3.67 -3.68
N LEU A 88 -5.05 4.02 -2.40
CA LEU A 88 -6.29 3.96 -1.63
C LEU A 88 -7.37 4.88 -2.20
N GLY A 89 -7.00 6.07 -2.66
CA GLY A 89 -7.90 7.00 -3.35
C GLY A 89 -8.48 6.37 -4.62
N LYS A 90 -7.68 5.65 -5.41
CA LYS A 90 -8.15 4.92 -6.59
C LYS A 90 -9.11 3.77 -6.23
N MET A 91 -8.84 3.07 -5.13
CA MET A 91 -9.74 2.03 -4.63
C MET A 91 -11.06 2.63 -4.14
N LYS A 92 -11.01 3.77 -3.44
CA LYS A 92 -12.20 4.53 -3.02
C LYS A 92 -13.04 4.93 -4.22
N GLU A 93 -12.44 5.56 -5.22
CA GLU A 93 -13.11 5.95 -6.48
C GLU A 93 -13.79 4.76 -7.17
N SER A 94 -13.09 3.62 -7.24
CA SER A 94 -13.65 2.40 -7.83
C SER A 94 -14.84 1.86 -7.04
N ALA A 95 -14.77 1.90 -5.71
CA ALA A 95 -15.86 1.48 -4.83
C ALA A 95 -17.07 2.41 -4.95
N GLU A 96 -16.86 3.72 -4.96
CA GLU A 96 -17.91 4.73 -5.14
C GLU A 96 -18.60 4.60 -6.50
N SER A 97 -17.81 4.37 -7.54
CA SER A 97 -18.31 4.12 -8.89
C SER A 97 -19.20 2.86 -8.97
N PHE A 98 -18.80 1.80 -8.26
CA PHE A 98 -19.56 0.55 -8.21
C PHE A 98 -20.84 0.66 -7.37
N LEU A 99 -20.76 1.34 -6.21
CA LEU A 99 -21.88 1.45 -5.26
C LEU A 99 -22.85 2.58 -5.62
N GLY A 100 -22.45 3.54 -6.45
CA GLY A 100 -23.23 4.73 -6.78
C GLY A 100 -23.43 5.69 -5.61
N GLN A 101 -22.57 5.60 -4.58
CA GLN A 101 -22.63 6.46 -3.39
C GLN A 101 -21.24 6.70 -2.80
N GLU A 102 -21.12 7.75 -1.98
CA GLU A 102 -19.87 8.11 -1.31
C GLU A 102 -19.41 7.01 -0.32
N VAL A 103 -18.12 6.67 -0.36
CA VAL A 103 -17.47 5.75 0.56
C VAL A 103 -16.61 6.53 1.56
N LYS A 104 -17.06 6.59 2.81
CA LYS A 104 -16.38 7.33 3.88
C LYS A 104 -15.53 6.45 4.78
N ASN A 105 -15.99 5.23 5.06
CA ASN A 105 -15.40 4.35 6.05
C ASN A 105 -14.67 3.20 5.39
N ALA A 106 -13.52 2.82 5.96
CA ALA A 106 -12.75 1.67 5.50
C ALA A 106 -12.14 0.87 6.66
N VAL A 107 -11.99 -0.41 6.44
CA VAL A 107 -11.08 -1.27 7.20
C VAL A 107 -9.90 -1.57 6.29
N ILE A 108 -8.68 -1.29 6.75
CA ILE A 108 -7.46 -1.48 5.95
C ILE A 108 -6.67 -2.65 6.53
N THR A 109 -6.15 -3.49 5.66
CA THR A 109 -5.37 -4.66 6.06
C THR A 109 -3.88 -4.38 5.96
N VAL A 110 -3.12 -5.00 6.88
CA VAL A 110 -1.66 -4.94 6.92
C VAL A 110 -1.08 -6.34 7.17
N PRO A 111 0.16 -6.60 6.77
CA PRO A 111 0.86 -7.82 7.16
C PRO A 111 0.87 -8.02 8.67
N ALA A 112 0.79 -9.27 9.12
CA ALA A 112 0.80 -9.59 10.56
C ALA A 112 2.09 -9.12 11.25
N TYR A 113 3.22 -9.08 10.52
CA TYR A 113 4.54 -8.65 11.04
C TYR A 113 4.72 -7.12 11.10
N PHE A 114 3.77 -6.31 10.59
CA PHE A 114 3.87 -4.85 10.69
C PHE A 114 3.92 -4.41 12.16
N ASN A 115 4.89 -3.56 12.48
CA ASN A 115 4.98 -2.89 13.78
C ASN A 115 3.99 -1.71 13.87
N ASP A 116 3.92 -1.09 15.05
CA ASP A 116 2.97 0.01 15.32
C ASP A 116 3.20 1.24 14.44
N ALA A 117 4.46 1.57 14.12
CA ALA A 117 4.79 2.69 13.25
C ALA A 117 4.28 2.45 11.81
N GLN A 118 4.43 1.23 11.29
CA GLN A 118 3.93 0.85 9.97
C GLN A 118 2.40 0.81 9.93
N ARG A 119 1.75 0.33 10.99
CA ARG A 119 0.28 0.36 11.13
C ARG A 119 -0.25 1.78 11.19
N GLN A 120 0.40 2.66 11.95
CA GLN A 120 0.01 4.06 12.04
C GLN A 120 0.19 4.77 10.68
N ALA A 121 1.33 4.60 10.01
CA ALA A 121 1.57 5.18 8.70
C ALA A 121 0.56 4.68 7.63
N THR A 122 0.13 3.40 7.73
CA THR A 122 -0.93 2.87 6.87
C THR A 122 -2.29 3.51 7.18
N LYS A 123 -2.59 3.76 8.46
CA LYS A 123 -3.79 4.49 8.87
C LYS A 123 -3.77 5.93 8.37
N ASP A 124 -2.61 6.59 8.46
CA ASP A 124 -2.41 7.95 7.97
C ASP A 124 -2.60 8.03 6.45
N ALA A 125 -2.13 7.03 5.69
CA ALA A 125 -2.39 6.92 4.26
C ALA A 125 -3.90 6.86 3.95
N GLY A 126 -4.68 6.11 4.74
CA GLY A 126 -6.14 6.09 4.62
C GLY A 126 -6.78 7.46 4.86
N THR A 127 -6.31 8.18 5.88
CA THR A 127 -6.76 9.52 6.21
C THR A 127 -6.43 10.52 5.10
N ILE A 128 -5.22 10.46 4.55
CA ILE A 128 -4.79 11.28 3.41
C ILE A 128 -5.66 11.01 2.17
N ALA A 129 -6.08 9.76 1.97
CA ALA A 129 -7.01 9.37 0.90
C ALA A 129 -8.47 9.82 1.15
N GLY A 130 -8.76 10.50 2.25
CA GLY A 130 -10.10 10.95 2.62
C GLY A 130 -11.00 9.82 3.12
N LEU A 131 -10.42 8.79 3.75
CA LEU A 131 -11.13 7.69 4.38
C LEU A 131 -11.09 7.81 5.90
N ASN A 132 -12.22 7.53 6.55
CA ASN A 132 -12.26 7.27 7.98
C ASN A 132 -11.87 5.80 8.22
N VAL A 133 -10.65 5.58 8.70
CA VAL A 133 -10.13 4.23 8.94
C VAL A 133 -10.66 3.70 10.27
N LEU A 134 -11.66 2.84 10.20
CA LEU A 134 -12.32 2.26 11.36
C LEU A 134 -11.41 1.29 12.12
N ARG A 135 -10.66 0.46 11.39
CA ARG A 135 -9.72 -0.52 11.96
C ARG A 135 -8.57 -0.80 11.00
N ILE A 136 -7.44 -1.17 11.59
CA ILE A 136 -6.34 -1.87 10.91
C ILE A 136 -6.39 -3.32 11.41
N ILE A 137 -6.47 -4.28 10.48
CA ILE A 137 -6.47 -5.71 10.79
C ILE A 137 -5.38 -6.44 10.01
N ASN A 138 -5.00 -7.62 10.47
CA ASN A 138 -4.00 -8.43 9.78
C ASN A 138 -4.57 -9.03 8.48
N GLU A 139 -3.76 -9.07 7.42
CA GLU A 139 -4.14 -9.65 6.11
C GLU A 139 -4.67 -11.10 6.23
N PRO A 140 -4.00 -12.02 6.94
CA PRO A 140 -4.53 -13.37 7.09
C PRO A 140 -5.85 -13.42 7.89
N THR A 141 -6.01 -12.55 8.88
CA THR A 141 -7.29 -12.44 9.62
C THR A 141 -8.41 -11.96 8.70
N ALA A 142 -8.15 -10.99 7.83
CA ALA A 142 -9.12 -10.51 6.86
C ALA A 142 -9.51 -11.60 5.87
N ALA A 143 -8.57 -12.41 5.41
CA ALA A 143 -8.85 -13.57 4.55
C ALA A 143 -9.76 -14.58 5.25
N ALA A 144 -9.48 -14.92 6.53
CA ALA A 144 -10.32 -15.81 7.32
C ALA A 144 -11.76 -15.29 7.42
N ILE A 145 -11.93 -14.00 7.73
CA ILE A 145 -13.25 -13.36 7.84
C ILE A 145 -13.97 -13.39 6.47
N ALA A 146 -13.28 -13.07 5.39
CA ALA A 146 -13.87 -13.05 4.05
C ALA A 146 -14.38 -14.43 3.59
N TYR A 147 -13.77 -15.50 4.05
CA TYR A 147 -14.23 -16.87 3.80
C TYR A 147 -15.32 -17.36 4.81
N GLY A 148 -15.82 -16.49 5.68
CA GLY A 148 -16.90 -16.81 6.62
C GLY A 148 -16.49 -17.79 7.72
N LEU A 149 -15.21 -17.84 8.06
CA LEU A 149 -14.70 -18.78 9.07
C LEU A 149 -15.11 -18.42 10.51
N ASP A 150 -15.68 -17.24 10.70
CA ASP A 150 -16.19 -16.72 11.98
C ASP A 150 -17.65 -17.09 12.26
N THR A 151 -18.44 -17.50 11.24
CA THR A 151 -19.91 -17.52 11.33
C THR A 151 -20.55 -18.91 11.45
N THR A 152 -19.84 -20.01 11.27
CA THR A 152 -20.51 -21.29 10.96
C THR A 152 -20.31 -22.45 11.90
N SER A 153 -19.61 -22.31 13.02
CA SER A 153 -19.39 -23.46 13.89
C SER A 153 -19.26 -23.12 15.38
N ALA A 154 -20.05 -23.77 16.21
CA ALA A 154 -19.90 -23.78 17.68
C ALA A 154 -18.63 -24.55 18.14
N LYS A 155 -17.87 -25.15 17.24
CA LYS A 155 -16.65 -25.90 17.55
C LYS A 155 -15.43 -25.14 17.06
N ALA A 156 -14.39 -25.07 17.88
CA ALA A 156 -13.09 -24.55 17.50
C ALA A 156 -12.56 -25.31 16.27
N LYS A 157 -12.06 -24.56 15.28
CA LYS A 157 -11.42 -25.11 14.07
C LYS A 157 -10.02 -24.53 13.95
N ASN A 158 -9.06 -25.34 13.56
CA ASN A 158 -7.75 -24.89 13.11
C ASN A 158 -7.87 -24.52 11.64
N VAL A 159 -7.44 -23.32 11.27
CA VAL A 159 -7.49 -22.80 9.90
C VAL A 159 -6.10 -22.37 9.49
N LEU A 160 -5.60 -22.90 8.39
CA LEU A 160 -4.36 -22.46 7.77
C LEU A 160 -4.68 -21.47 6.66
N ILE A 161 -4.19 -20.25 6.80
CA ILE A 161 -4.19 -19.22 5.73
C ILE A 161 -2.82 -19.24 5.07
N PHE A 162 -2.81 -19.55 3.78
CA PHE A 162 -1.62 -19.56 2.95
C PHE A 162 -1.68 -18.38 1.99
N ASP A 163 -1.03 -17.27 2.37
CA ASP A 163 -0.92 -16.06 1.54
C ASP A 163 0.45 -16.03 0.88
N PHE A 164 0.48 -16.24 -0.44
CA PHE A 164 1.68 -16.20 -1.26
C PHE A 164 1.59 -15.04 -2.24
N GLY A 165 1.93 -13.85 -1.77
CA GLY A 165 2.09 -12.64 -2.56
C GLY A 165 3.54 -12.41 -2.97
N GLY A 166 3.82 -11.41 -3.79
CA GLY A 166 5.15 -11.12 -4.35
C GLY A 166 6.27 -10.90 -3.33
N LYS A 167 6.03 -11.02 -2.02
CA LYS A 167 7.00 -10.72 -0.97
C LYS A 167 6.98 -11.57 0.28
N VAL A 168 5.92 -12.32 0.57
CA VAL A 168 5.85 -13.02 1.85
C VAL A 168 5.09 -14.33 1.71
N LEU A 169 5.74 -15.40 2.12
CA LEU A 169 5.12 -16.65 2.49
C LEU A 169 4.82 -16.55 3.99
N LEU A 170 3.57 -16.32 4.37
CA LEU A 170 3.15 -16.40 5.77
C LEU A 170 2.10 -17.49 5.93
N PRO A 171 2.49 -18.68 6.38
CA PRO A 171 1.52 -19.59 6.95
C PRO A 171 1.08 -19.01 8.31
N VAL A 172 -0.21 -18.77 8.48
CA VAL A 172 -0.83 -18.45 9.77
C VAL A 172 -1.77 -19.58 10.12
N VAL A 173 -1.54 -20.21 11.26
CA VAL A 173 -2.35 -21.30 11.81
C VAL A 173 -3.31 -20.73 12.84
#